data_03e38390533f65322bfb2255e84119cd
#
_entry.id   03e38390533f65322bfb2255e84119cd
#
_cell.length_a   1.000
_cell.length_b   1.000
_cell.length_c   1.000
_cell.angle_alpha   90.00
_cell.angle_beta   90.00
_cell.angle_gamma   90.00
#
_symmetry.space_group_name_H-M   'P 1'
#
loop_
_entity.id
_entity.type
_entity.pdbx_description
1 polymer ?
#
loop_
_entity_poly.entity_id
_entity_poly.type
_entity_poly.pdbx_seq_one_letter_code
_entity_poly.pdbx_strand_id
1 'polypeptide(L)'
;MNKVTLLFLVILFVLISGTIPCVSAESSTKGFAFTDKVVLAYYYIWFNENNWIKTVAEGGRKEGLEGLYPVVGAYNSWDPTIIEKHMQQMNRALIDALAVSWWYDTKANGPNHILDIVFEKAVEHNLKITIDYERGGASLKTINHDLIYFLNRYKDHPAMLKVEGSPVVMVWTAWAHTPAEWQGVFEKLEKAGIKTFPIMSGSYQNGKGKAYLGPFRSLEEYTLVDIEDCRLADFMKTMRGHIDDYNRARGVANGKPAQHHATISPGYDETKNPSRKTKNGGFKGAGWKDRTKFGVNYPDDPEGAYYRGTFEAAMSSNPDWLHISTFNELAEFSHIEATFEHGYTYIDLTAEFVKRFKNQKE
;
A
#
# COMPACT_ATOMS: atom_id res chain seq x y z
N MET A 1 20.47 58.16 -55.52
CA MET A 1 19.64 58.50 -54.36
C MET A 1 18.62 57.36 -54.15
N ASN A 2 18.95 56.42 -53.26
CA ASN A 2 18.08 55.27 -53.01
C ASN A 2 17.38 55.47 -51.65
N LYS A 3 16.07 55.48 -51.67
CA LYS A 3 15.23 55.57 -50.47
C LYS A 3 15.10 54.18 -49.89
N VAL A 4 15.60 54.00 -48.62
CA VAL A 4 15.36 52.80 -47.81
C VAL A 4 14.08 53.02 -47.01
N THR A 5 13.08 52.21 -47.29
CA THR A 5 11.81 52.20 -46.52
C THR A 5 11.96 51.28 -45.31
N LEU A 6 11.89 51.81 -44.10
CA LEU A 6 11.95 51.07 -42.84
C LEU A 6 10.55 50.57 -42.48
N LEU A 7 10.38 49.25 -42.49
CA LEU A 7 9.11 48.59 -42.09
C LEU A 7 9.14 48.33 -40.60
N PHE A 8 8.29 49.01 -39.81
CA PHE A 8 8.07 48.74 -38.41
C PHE A 8 7.11 47.55 -38.23
N LEU A 9 7.61 46.45 -37.68
CA LEU A 9 6.80 45.31 -37.29
C LEU A 9 6.27 45.55 -35.85
N VAL A 10 4.96 45.82 -35.72
CA VAL A 10 4.30 45.92 -34.41
C VAL A 10 3.91 44.50 -33.99
N ILE A 11 4.60 43.95 -32.97
CA ILE A 11 4.24 42.68 -32.32
C ILE A 11 3.20 42.97 -31.27
N LEU A 12 1.97 42.55 -31.54
CA LEU A 12 0.86 42.64 -30.59
C LEU A 12 0.97 41.45 -29.59
N PHE A 13 1.40 41.70 -28.37
CA PHE A 13 1.32 40.72 -27.28
C PHE A 13 -0.12 40.63 -26.77
N VAL A 14 -0.82 39.55 -27.16
CA VAL A 14 -2.09 39.19 -26.55
C VAL A 14 -1.80 38.48 -25.21
N LEU A 15 -1.97 39.17 -24.09
CA LEU A 15 -1.98 38.59 -22.76
C LEU A 15 -3.26 37.77 -22.59
N ILE A 16 -3.16 36.44 -22.81
CA ILE A 16 -4.22 35.52 -22.40
C ILE A 16 -4.08 35.34 -20.88
N SER A 17 -4.88 36.08 -20.14
CA SER A 17 -5.07 35.85 -18.71
C SER A 17 -5.90 34.57 -18.52
N GLY A 18 -5.23 33.43 -18.58
CA GLY A 18 -5.79 32.17 -18.13
C GLY A 18 -5.91 32.21 -16.61
N THR A 19 -7.12 32.32 -16.11
CA THR A 19 -7.41 32.06 -14.69
C THR A 19 -7.12 30.59 -14.43
N ILE A 20 -5.97 30.30 -13.77
CA ILE A 20 -5.72 28.99 -13.18
C ILE A 20 -6.82 28.79 -12.14
N PRO A 21 -7.66 27.74 -12.23
CA PRO A 21 -8.64 27.49 -11.19
C PRO A 21 -7.89 27.26 -9.89
N CYS A 22 -8.09 28.12 -8.91
CA CYS A 22 -7.64 27.93 -7.55
C CYS A 22 -8.39 26.68 -7.03
N VAL A 23 -7.72 25.53 -7.03
CA VAL A 23 -8.24 24.32 -6.36
C VAL A 23 -8.35 24.71 -4.90
N SER A 24 -9.58 24.79 -4.41
CA SER A 24 -9.87 25.27 -3.06
C SER A 24 -9.13 24.42 -2.02
N ALA A 25 -8.46 25.07 -1.08
CA ALA A 25 -7.75 24.44 0.02
C ALA A 25 -8.64 23.52 0.91
N GLU A 26 -9.96 23.64 0.81
CA GLU A 26 -10.92 22.77 1.52
C GLU A 26 -10.92 21.32 1.03
N SER A 27 -10.57 21.03 -0.24
CA SER A 27 -10.52 19.65 -0.74
C SER A 27 -9.33 18.86 -0.17
N SER A 28 -8.24 19.55 0.20
CA SER A 28 -7.02 18.92 0.70
C SER A 28 -7.13 18.40 2.15
N THR A 29 -8.08 18.89 2.94
CA THR A 29 -8.24 18.51 4.36
C THR A 29 -9.16 17.31 4.55
N LYS A 30 -10.10 17.06 3.63
CA LYS A 30 -11.08 15.95 3.73
C LYS A 30 -10.50 14.61 3.26
N GLY A 31 -9.46 14.61 2.41
CA GLY A 31 -8.93 13.40 1.80
C GLY A 31 -9.90 12.81 0.78
N PHE A 32 -9.89 11.49 0.64
CA PHE A 32 -10.76 10.76 -0.28
C PHE A 32 -12.21 10.71 0.23
N ALA A 33 -13.15 10.73 -0.71
CA ALA A 33 -14.54 10.37 -0.41
C ALA A 33 -14.63 8.85 -0.14
N PHE A 34 -15.67 8.44 0.57
CA PHE A 34 -15.89 7.02 0.87
C PHE A 34 -16.06 6.16 -0.40
N THR A 35 -16.53 6.75 -1.49
CA THR A 35 -16.75 6.09 -2.79
C THR A 35 -15.57 6.19 -3.74
N ASP A 36 -14.49 6.89 -3.38
CA ASP A 36 -13.33 7.02 -4.26
C ASP A 36 -12.58 5.68 -4.40
N LYS A 37 -12.17 5.40 -5.63
CA LYS A 37 -11.32 4.26 -5.96
C LYS A 37 -9.87 4.61 -5.61
N VAL A 38 -9.28 3.96 -4.61
CA VAL A 38 -7.91 4.20 -4.14
C VAL A 38 -7.03 2.97 -4.36
N VAL A 39 -5.81 3.20 -4.82
CA VAL A 39 -4.78 2.18 -4.93
C VAL A 39 -3.68 2.47 -3.93
N LEU A 40 -3.44 1.53 -3.04
CA LEU A 40 -2.50 1.62 -1.95
C LEU A 40 -1.44 0.52 -2.06
N ALA A 41 -0.16 0.83 -1.79
CA ALA A 41 0.90 -0.16 -1.74
C ALA A 41 1.53 -0.25 -0.35
N TYR A 42 1.84 -1.47 0.08
CA TYR A 42 2.67 -1.69 1.27
C TYR A 42 4.10 -1.24 1.01
N TYR A 43 4.68 -0.48 1.93
CA TYR A 43 6.01 0.10 1.81
C TYR A 43 6.86 -0.18 3.04
N TYR A 44 7.97 -0.90 2.85
CA TYR A 44 8.86 -1.34 3.91
C TYR A 44 10.06 -0.43 4.09
N ILE A 45 10.37 -0.10 5.36
CA ILE A 45 11.37 0.91 5.73
C ILE A 45 12.49 0.34 6.62
N TRP A 46 12.74 -0.96 6.57
CA TRP A 46 13.73 -1.63 7.42
C TRP A 46 15.05 -1.95 6.74
N PHE A 47 15.22 -1.59 5.47
CA PHE A 47 16.44 -1.86 4.73
C PHE A 47 17.58 -0.94 5.14
N ASN A 48 18.78 -1.51 5.23
CA ASN A 48 20.03 -0.78 5.39
C ASN A 48 21.17 -1.55 4.70
N GLU A 49 22.26 -0.87 4.38
CA GLU A 49 23.39 -1.46 3.66
C GLU A 49 23.88 -2.79 4.26
N ASN A 50 23.94 -2.86 5.60
CA ASN A 50 24.36 -4.08 6.28
C ASN A 50 23.37 -5.23 6.10
N ASN A 51 22.07 -4.96 6.08
CA ASN A 51 21.04 -5.96 5.85
C ASN A 51 21.07 -6.45 4.40
N TRP A 52 21.28 -5.55 3.44
CA TRP A 52 21.50 -5.92 2.04
C TRP A 52 22.75 -6.79 1.87
N ILE A 53 23.87 -6.34 2.44
CA ILE A 53 25.14 -7.07 2.40
C ILE A 53 24.99 -8.41 3.12
N LYS A 54 24.34 -8.48 4.28
CA LYS A 54 24.07 -9.73 4.98
C LYS A 54 23.13 -10.65 4.22
N THR A 55 22.02 -10.13 3.73
CA THR A 55 21.06 -10.91 2.96
C THR A 55 21.67 -11.42 1.65
N VAL A 56 22.54 -10.64 1.03
CA VAL A 56 23.21 -10.93 -0.23
C VAL A 56 24.57 -11.63 -0.02
N ALA A 57 25.39 -11.23 0.97
CA ALA A 57 26.77 -11.70 1.16
C ALA A 57 26.89 -12.94 2.06
N GLU A 58 25.99 -13.19 2.99
CA GLU A 58 26.06 -14.37 3.88
C GLU A 58 25.50 -15.66 3.25
N GLY A 59 25.43 -15.71 1.93
CA GLY A 59 25.15 -16.93 1.18
C GLY A 59 23.71 -17.41 1.17
N GLY A 60 22.80 -16.70 1.84
CA GLY A 60 21.40 -17.07 1.84
C GLY A 60 20.75 -16.91 0.47
N ARG A 61 21.37 -16.11 -0.42
CA ARG A 61 20.75 -15.74 -1.69
C ARG A 61 21.70 -15.55 -2.87
N LYS A 62 22.98 -15.96 -2.76
CA LYS A 62 23.91 -15.88 -3.90
C LYS A 62 23.39 -16.57 -5.17
N GLU A 63 22.58 -17.61 -5.01
CA GLU A 63 22.04 -18.39 -6.14
C GLU A 63 20.56 -18.11 -6.46
N GLY A 64 19.91 -17.21 -5.75
CA GLY A 64 18.47 -17.02 -5.92
C GLY A 64 17.99 -15.57 -5.91
N LEU A 65 18.92 -14.63 -5.73
CA LEU A 65 18.70 -13.20 -5.87
C LEU A 65 19.46 -12.59 -7.04
N GLU A 66 20.08 -13.42 -7.88
CA GLU A 66 20.58 -12.94 -9.15
C GLU A 66 19.39 -12.27 -9.85
N GLY A 67 19.48 -10.95 -10.01
CA GLY A 67 18.46 -10.17 -10.65
C GLY A 67 17.42 -9.48 -9.78
N LEU A 68 17.33 -9.72 -8.49
CA LEU A 68 16.40 -9.00 -7.60
C LEU A 68 17.02 -7.75 -6.95
N TYR A 69 18.07 -7.23 -7.52
CA TYR A 69 18.64 -5.96 -7.09
C TYR A 69 17.79 -4.80 -7.57
N PRO A 70 17.38 -3.91 -6.66
CA PRO A 70 16.71 -2.69 -7.08
C PRO A 70 17.55 -1.89 -8.07
N VAL A 71 16.93 -1.31 -9.08
CA VAL A 71 17.64 -0.43 -10.03
C VAL A 71 18.26 0.79 -9.35
N VAL A 72 17.77 1.13 -8.16
CA VAL A 72 18.34 2.19 -7.32
C VAL A 72 19.60 1.75 -6.55
N GLY A 73 19.97 0.46 -6.62
CA GLY A 73 21.06 -0.16 -5.87
C GLY A 73 20.65 -0.60 -4.46
N ALA A 74 21.59 -1.21 -3.73
CA ALA A 74 21.40 -1.45 -2.29
C ALA A 74 21.27 -0.12 -1.56
N TYR A 75 20.26 0.01 -0.67
CA TYR A 75 19.92 1.30 -0.08
C TYR A 75 19.65 1.26 1.41
N ASN A 76 19.75 2.42 2.02
CA ASN A 76 19.23 2.69 3.36
C ASN A 76 17.83 3.31 3.26
N SER A 77 16.86 2.74 3.98
CA SER A 77 15.47 3.25 3.96
C SER A 77 15.31 4.66 4.53
N TRP A 78 16.32 5.17 5.25
CA TRP A 78 16.36 6.56 5.75
C TRP A 78 17.02 7.56 4.80
N ASP A 79 17.51 7.11 3.62
CA ASP A 79 18.09 8.00 2.62
C ASP A 79 16.98 8.74 1.86
N PRO A 80 16.87 10.08 2.00
CA PRO A 80 15.84 10.85 1.30
C PRO A 80 15.90 10.72 -0.22
N THR A 81 17.12 10.50 -0.77
CA THR A 81 17.30 10.31 -2.22
C THR A 81 16.69 9.00 -2.72
N ILE A 82 16.76 7.96 -1.91
CA ILE A 82 16.14 6.66 -2.21
C ILE A 82 14.62 6.78 -2.10
N ILE A 83 14.12 7.38 -1.03
CA ILE A 83 12.68 7.62 -0.84
C ILE A 83 12.12 8.41 -2.03
N GLU A 84 12.85 9.45 -2.47
CA GLU A 84 12.52 10.24 -3.67
C GLU A 84 12.37 9.36 -4.93
N LYS A 85 13.34 8.49 -5.19
CA LYS A 85 13.29 7.55 -6.33
C LYS A 85 12.13 6.56 -6.23
N HIS A 86 11.81 6.10 -5.02
CA HIS A 86 10.65 5.23 -4.79
C HIS A 86 9.35 5.98 -5.08
N MET A 87 9.20 7.22 -4.61
CA MET A 87 8.01 8.05 -4.90
C MET A 87 7.84 8.28 -6.41
N GLN A 88 8.94 8.46 -7.15
CA GLN A 88 8.89 8.57 -8.62
C GLN A 88 8.40 7.28 -9.28
N GLN A 89 8.82 6.10 -8.80
CA GLN A 89 8.32 4.81 -9.28
C GLN A 89 6.83 4.64 -8.96
N MET A 90 6.39 5.03 -7.76
CA MET A 90 4.99 4.97 -7.35
C MET A 90 4.11 5.90 -8.19
N ASN A 91 4.58 7.10 -8.49
CA ASN A 91 3.90 8.01 -9.41
C ASN A 91 3.80 7.43 -10.83
N ARG A 92 4.87 6.78 -11.34
CA ARG A 92 4.83 6.06 -12.62
C ARG A 92 3.79 4.94 -12.59
N ALA A 93 3.67 4.23 -11.46
CA ALA A 93 2.66 3.19 -11.24
C ALA A 93 1.24 3.73 -11.01
N LEU A 94 1.06 5.05 -10.90
CA LEU A 94 -0.20 5.73 -10.59
C LEU A 94 -0.81 5.32 -9.23
N ILE A 95 0.03 4.94 -8.27
CA ILE A 95 -0.37 4.62 -6.89
C ILE A 95 -0.81 5.91 -6.19
N ASP A 96 -1.88 5.85 -5.40
CA ASP A 96 -2.42 7.00 -4.66
C ASP A 96 -1.84 7.13 -3.27
N ALA A 97 -1.55 5.99 -2.61
CA ALA A 97 -1.18 5.98 -1.21
C ALA A 97 -0.21 4.85 -0.84
N LEU A 98 0.48 5.02 0.28
CA LEU A 98 1.36 4.02 0.88
C LEU A 98 0.90 3.65 2.28
N ALA A 99 0.92 2.35 2.58
CA ALA A 99 0.88 1.82 3.93
C ALA A 99 2.32 1.51 4.36
N VAL A 100 2.90 2.40 5.16
CA VAL A 100 4.27 2.25 5.63
C VAL A 100 4.31 1.25 6.78
N SER A 101 5.06 0.16 6.63
CA SER A 101 5.34 -0.79 7.71
C SER A 101 6.02 -0.05 8.86
N TRP A 102 5.32 0.07 10.00
CA TRP A 102 5.75 0.94 11.09
C TRP A 102 5.49 0.35 12.47
N TRP A 103 6.45 0.61 13.36
CA TRP A 103 6.34 0.43 14.80
C TRP A 103 7.00 1.59 15.52
N TYR A 104 6.52 1.92 16.71
CA TYR A 104 7.11 2.99 17.50
C TYR A 104 8.55 2.64 17.91
N ASP A 105 9.52 3.45 17.48
CA ASP A 105 10.92 3.40 17.89
C ASP A 105 11.55 4.79 17.79
N THR A 106 12.23 5.22 18.85
CA THR A 106 12.86 6.55 18.96
C THR A 106 14.34 6.56 18.59
N LYS A 107 14.88 5.44 18.12
CA LYS A 107 16.29 5.37 17.68
C LYS A 107 16.54 6.29 16.49
N ALA A 108 17.75 6.83 16.41
CA ALA A 108 18.23 7.52 15.21
C ALA A 108 18.15 6.55 14.01
N ASN A 109 17.66 7.06 12.86
CA ASN A 109 17.39 6.25 11.68
C ASN A 109 16.40 5.07 11.90
N GLY A 110 15.62 5.12 12.97
CA GLY A 110 14.54 4.18 13.25
C GLY A 110 13.23 4.54 12.53
N PRO A 111 12.20 3.70 12.65
CA PRO A 111 10.92 3.87 11.96
C PRO A 111 10.28 5.25 12.12
N ASN A 112 10.36 5.88 13.29
CA ASN A 112 9.78 7.22 13.49
C ASN A 112 10.49 8.28 12.66
N HIS A 113 11.82 8.25 12.62
CA HIS A 113 12.62 9.19 11.81
C HIS A 113 12.39 8.98 10.30
N ILE A 114 12.38 7.73 9.87
CA ILE A 114 12.15 7.41 8.45
C ILE A 114 10.75 7.85 8.03
N LEU A 115 9.75 7.63 8.88
CA LEU A 115 8.38 8.02 8.60
C LEU A 115 8.25 9.56 8.40
N ASP A 116 9.00 10.37 9.16
CA ASP A 116 9.06 11.82 8.96
C ASP A 116 9.51 12.16 7.53
N ILE A 117 10.59 11.53 7.06
CA ILE A 117 11.12 11.76 5.71
C ILE A 117 10.12 11.31 4.64
N VAL A 118 9.46 10.16 4.86
CA VAL A 118 8.44 9.64 3.94
C VAL A 118 7.27 10.62 3.83
N PHE A 119 6.78 11.16 4.95
CA PHE A 119 5.69 12.14 4.93
C PHE A 119 6.08 13.44 4.20
N GLU A 120 7.29 13.95 4.42
CA GLU A 120 7.80 15.14 3.74
C GLU A 120 7.88 14.92 2.23
N LYS A 121 8.49 13.82 1.79
CA LYS A 121 8.62 13.47 0.38
C LYS A 121 7.27 13.20 -0.30
N ALA A 122 6.33 12.59 0.39
CA ALA A 122 5.00 12.33 -0.15
C ALA A 122 4.25 13.62 -0.56
N VAL A 123 4.46 14.74 0.15
CA VAL A 123 3.87 16.03 -0.25
C VAL A 123 4.38 16.48 -1.62
N GLU A 124 5.70 16.35 -1.85
CA GLU A 124 6.33 16.74 -3.12
C GLU A 124 5.78 15.93 -4.30
N HIS A 125 5.37 14.67 -4.04
CA HIS A 125 4.88 13.72 -5.04
C HIS A 125 3.35 13.57 -5.08
N ASN A 126 2.61 14.33 -4.28
CA ASN A 126 1.15 14.23 -4.14
C ASN A 126 0.66 12.82 -3.76
N LEU A 127 1.48 12.07 -3.04
CA LEU A 127 1.13 10.75 -2.49
C LEU A 127 0.52 10.91 -1.10
N LYS A 128 -0.33 9.96 -0.70
CA LYS A 128 -0.88 9.89 0.65
C LYS A 128 -0.21 8.77 1.44
N ILE A 129 -0.09 8.96 2.75
CA ILE A 129 0.61 8.06 3.65
C ILE A 129 -0.31 7.61 4.77
N THR A 130 -0.33 6.33 5.03
CA THR A 130 -0.78 5.72 6.28
C THR A 130 0.29 4.78 6.81
N ILE A 131 0.07 4.20 7.98
CA ILE A 131 0.90 3.12 8.51
C ILE A 131 0.20 1.78 8.36
N ASP A 132 0.99 0.72 8.14
CA ASP A 132 0.66 -0.62 8.56
C ASP A 132 1.35 -0.85 9.92
N TYR A 133 0.55 -0.81 10.97
CA TYR A 133 1.05 -0.89 12.34
C TYR A 133 1.39 -2.33 12.70
N GLU A 134 2.69 -2.64 12.77
CA GLU A 134 3.25 -3.99 12.90
C GLU A 134 3.05 -4.63 14.29
N ARG A 135 2.64 -3.85 15.29
CA ARG A 135 2.53 -4.29 16.68
C ARG A 135 1.09 -4.49 17.14
N GLY A 136 0.19 -4.87 16.24
CA GLY A 136 -1.21 -5.15 16.60
C GLY A 136 -1.38 -6.25 17.66
N GLY A 137 -0.40 -7.14 17.82
CA GLY A 137 -0.34 -8.15 18.88
C GLY A 137 0.28 -7.69 20.21
N ALA A 138 0.71 -6.42 20.33
CA ALA A 138 1.26 -5.88 21.58
C ALA A 138 0.16 -5.67 22.64
N SER A 139 0.52 -5.28 23.87
CA SER A 139 -0.47 -4.94 24.88
C SER A 139 -1.34 -3.75 24.43
N LEU A 140 -2.62 -3.73 24.82
CA LEU A 140 -3.52 -2.62 24.50
C LEU A 140 -3.00 -1.26 25.00
N LYS A 141 -2.20 -1.23 26.08
CA LYS A 141 -1.51 -0.03 26.54
C LYS A 141 -0.48 0.46 25.51
N THR A 142 0.32 -0.44 24.99
CA THR A 142 1.32 -0.15 23.94
C THR A 142 0.65 0.33 22.67
N ILE A 143 -0.37 -0.39 22.20
CA ILE A 143 -1.13 -0.04 21.00
C ILE A 143 -1.71 1.38 21.11
N ASN A 144 -2.39 1.69 22.23
CA ASN A 144 -2.94 3.03 22.45
C ASN A 144 -1.85 4.11 22.46
N HIS A 145 -0.71 3.86 23.10
CA HIS A 145 0.41 4.78 23.13
C HIS A 145 0.93 5.06 21.71
N ASP A 146 1.21 4.02 20.96
CA ASP A 146 1.81 4.10 19.64
C ASP A 146 0.87 4.80 18.63
N LEU A 147 -0.43 4.42 18.63
CA LEU A 147 -1.41 5.04 17.75
C LEU A 147 -1.69 6.51 18.12
N ILE A 148 -1.74 6.86 19.40
CA ILE A 148 -1.87 8.26 19.84
C ILE A 148 -0.66 9.07 19.39
N TYR A 149 0.56 8.53 19.54
CA TYR A 149 1.79 9.19 19.06
C TYR A 149 1.71 9.48 17.56
N PHE A 150 1.43 8.46 16.76
CA PHE A 150 1.33 8.60 15.30
C PHE A 150 0.27 9.63 14.90
N LEU A 151 -0.94 9.50 15.42
CA LEU A 151 -2.06 10.34 15.04
C LEU A 151 -1.88 11.80 15.50
N ASN A 152 -1.33 12.05 16.69
CA ASN A 152 -1.04 13.42 17.13
C ASN A 152 0.02 14.10 16.25
N ARG A 153 0.95 13.32 15.69
CA ARG A 153 2.01 13.85 14.83
C ARG A 153 1.52 14.11 13.41
N TYR A 154 0.71 13.21 12.84
CA TYR A 154 0.45 13.19 11.39
C TYR A 154 -1.02 13.37 10.99
N LYS A 155 -2.00 13.32 11.91
CA LYS A 155 -3.42 13.43 11.54
C LYS A 155 -3.77 14.68 10.73
N ASP A 156 -3.05 15.78 10.92
CA ASP A 156 -3.27 17.04 10.23
C ASP A 156 -2.26 17.30 9.10
N HIS A 157 -1.33 16.34 8.86
CA HIS A 157 -0.32 16.47 7.82
C HIS A 157 -0.94 16.39 6.42
N PRO A 158 -0.49 17.22 5.43
CA PRO A 158 -1.08 17.25 4.07
C PRO A 158 -1.04 15.89 3.34
N ALA A 159 0.01 15.09 3.59
CA ALA A 159 0.14 13.76 3.01
C ALA A 159 -0.60 12.67 3.80
N MET A 160 -1.26 12.95 4.93
CA MET A 160 -2.01 11.94 5.67
C MET A 160 -3.15 11.38 4.83
N LEU A 161 -3.18 10.06 4.66
CA LEU A 161 -4.30 9.38 4.02
C LEU A 161 -5.55 9.49 4.90
N LYS A 162 -6.61 10.04 4.35
CA LYS A 162 -7.89 10.24 5.04
C LYS A 162 -9.06 9.79 4.18
N VAL A 163 -10.10 9.28 4.83
CA VAL A 163 -11.41 9.04 4.25
C VAL A 163 -12.42 9.90 4.99
N GLU A 164 -13.14 10.76 4.28
CA GLU A 164 -14.12 11.70 4.86
C GLU A 164 -13.54 12.46 6.08
N GLY A 165 -12.29 12.92 5.96
CA GLY A 165 -11.57 13.63 7.01
C GLY A 165 -11.00 12.77 8.13
N SER A 166 -11.30 11.47 8.17
CA SER A 166 -10.79 10.52 9.19
C SER A 166 -9.46 9.92 8.74
N PRO A 167 -8.36 10.07 9.52
CA PRO A 167 -7.09 9.42 9.24
C PRO A 167 -7.24 7.90 9.13
N VAL A 168 -6.65 7.33 8.09
CA VAL A 168 -6.58 5.88 7.91
C VAL A 168 -5.45 5.33 8.78
N VAL A 169 -5.68 4.18 9.42
CA VAL A 169 -4.65 3.37 10.08
C VAL A 169 -4.88 1.91 9.73
N MET A 170 -3.84 1.23 9.26
CA MET A 170 -3.88 -0.20 9.06
C MET A 170 -3.21 -0.90 10.23
N VAL A 171 -3.68 -2.09 10.58
CA VAL A 171 -3.20 -2.83 11.74
C VAL A 171 -2.93 -4.28 11.35
N TRP A 172 -1.65 -4.65 11.33
CA TRP A 172 -1.18 -6.01 11.19
C TRP A 172 -1.35 -6.77 12.51
N THR A 173 -1.60 -8.09 12.45
CA THR A 173 -1.84 -8.96 13.62
C THR A 173 -2.99 -8.54 14.55
N ALA A 174 -3.98 -7.81 14.02
CA ALA A 174 -5.13 -7.37 14.80
C ALA A 174 -5.91 -8.52 15.45
N TRP A 175 -5.83 -9.73 14.90
CA TRP A 175 -6.47 -10.96 15.45
C TRP A 175 -5.92 -11.43 16.81
N ALA A 176 -4.82 -10.85 17.29
CA ALA A 176 -4.29 -11.10 18.63
C ALA A 176 -5.19 -10.55 19.75
N HIS A 177 -6.08 -9.63 19.40
CA HIS A 177 -7.08 -9.05 20.30
C HIS A 177 -8.49 -9.26 19.77
N THR A 178 -9.46 -9.26 20.66
CA THR A 178 -10.88 -9.42 20.32
C THR A 178 -11.44 -8.17 19.61
N PRO A 179 -12.52 -8.30 18.84
CA PRO A 179 -13.21 -7.14 18.28
C PRO A 179 -13.63 -6.10 19.33
N ALA A 180 -14.05 -6.54 20.52
CA ALA A 180 -14.45 -5.66 21.62
C ALA A 180 -13.26 -4.85 22.18
N GLU A 181 -12.08 -5.46 22.29
CA GLU A 181 -10.85 -4.76 22.69
C GLU A 181 -10.45 -3.70 21.66
N TRP A 182 -10.52 -4.01 20.37
CA TRP A 182 -10.28 -3.02 19.30
C TRP A 182 -11.32 -1.89 19.31
N GLN A 183 -12.59 -2.22 19.53
CA GLN A 183 -13.61 -1.19 19.72
C GLN A 183 -13.21 -0.22 20.85
N GLY A 184 -12.73 -0.75 21.98
CA GLY A 184 -12.25 0.04 23.10
C GLY A 184 -11.02 0.90 22.77
N VAL A 185 -10.11 0.43 21.90
CA VAL A 185 -8.96 1.22 21.42
C VAL A 185 -9.45 2.41 20.60
N PHE A 186 -10.31 2.20 19.60
CA PHE A 186 -10.79 3.27 18.73
C PHE A 186 -11.71 4.26 19.46
N GLU A 187 -12.51 3.81 20.41
CA GLU A 187 -13.29 4.70 21.29
C GLU A 187 -12.42 5.63 22.15
N LYS A 188 -11.27 5.14 22.63
CA LYS A 188 -10.31 6.00 23.35
C LYS A 188 -9.72 7.08 22.46
N LEU A 189 -9.39 6.74 21.19
CA LEU A 189 -8.95 7.73 20.20
C LEU A 189 -10.05 8.76 19.92
N GLU A 190 -11.29 8.32 19.74
CA GLU A 190 -12.43 9.20 19.48
C GLU A 190 -12.71 10.13 20.68
N LYS A 191 -12.62 9.65 21.93
CA LYS A 191 -12.70 10.47 23.15
C LYS A 191 -11.57 11.49 23.25
N ALA A 192 -10.41 11.21 22.63
CA ALA A 192 -9.29 12.15 22.50
C ALA A 192 -9.46 13.12 21.30
N GLY A 193 -10.63 13.13 20.64
CA GLY A 193 -10.93 13.98 19.48
C GLY A 193 -10.34 13.47 18.16
N ILE A 194 -9.88 12.21 18.11
CA ILE A 194 -9.27 11.63 16.91
C ILE A 194 -10.18 10.53 16.37
N LYS A 195 -10.98 10.87 15.36
CA LYS A 195 -11.79 9.90 14.63
C LYS A 195 -10.93 9.25 13.55
N THR A 196 -10.87 7.91 13.50
CA THR A 196 -10.05 7.17 12.56
C THR A 196 -10.88 6.33 11.59
N PHE A 197 -10.25 5.95 10.45
CA PHE A 197 -10.75 4.95 9.52
C PHE A 197 -9.81 3.72 9.61
N PRO A 198 -10.08 2.77 10.52
CA PRO A 198 -9.20 1.64 10.75
C PRO A 198 -9.44 0.51 9.74
N ILE A 199 -8.35 -0.06 9.23
CA ILE A 199 -8.32 -1.20 8.32
C ILE A 199 -7.59 -2.35 9.02
N MET A 200 -8.19 -3.54 9.03
CA MET A 200 -7.51 -4.75 9.48
C MET A 200 -6.70 -5.33 8.34
N SER A 201 -5.37 -5.39 8.51
CA SER A 201 -4.44 -5.96 7.56
C SER A 201 -4.13 -7.41 7.89
N GLY A 202 -4.25 -8.28 6.90
CA GLY A 202 -3.95 -9.72 6.97
C GLY A 202 -4.87 -10.54 7.88
N SER A 203 -5.29 -11.74 7.46
CA SER A 203 -5.99 -12.72 8.31
C SER A 203 -7.50 -12.87 8.10
N TYR A 204 -7.97 -12.62 6.89
CA TYR A 204 -9.33 -12.95 6.54
C TYR A 204 -9.53 -14.48 6.35
N GLN A 205 -8.47 -15.19 5.92
CA GLN A 205 -8.50 -16.62 5.53
C GLN A 205 -9.06 -17.53 6.62
N ASN A 206 -8.88 -17.21 7.90
CA ASN A 206 -9.37 -18.01 9.01
C ASN A 206 -10.89 -17.91 9.24
N GLY A 207 -11.65 -17.26 8.35
CA GLY A 207 -13.10 -17.07 8.46
C GLY A 207 -13.53 -16.18 9.65
N LYS A 208 -12.59 -15.71 10.44
CA LYS A 208 -12.83 -14.87 11.63
C LYS A 208 -12.91 -13.39 11.31
N GLY A 209 -12.36 -12.96 10.17
CA GLY A 209 -12.24 -11.56 9.79
C GLY A 209 -13.56 -10.79 9.86
N LYS A 210 -14.69 -11.39 9.40
CA LYS A 210 -16.00 -10.73 9.45
C LYS A 210 -16.44 -10.27 10.86
N ALA A 211 -15.95 -10.91 11.92
CA ALA A 211 -16.26 -10.53 13.28
C ALA A 211 -15.62 -9.18 13.67
N TYR A 212 -14.59 -8.74 12.95
CA TYR A 212 -13.91 -7.48 13.18
C TYR A 212 -14.56 -6.29 12.45
N LEU A 213 -15.56 -6.54 11.59
CA LEU A 213 -16.38 -5.46 11.03
C LEU A 213 -17.16 -4.77 12.15
N GLY A 214 -17.07 -3.47 12.18
CA GLY A 214 -17.59 -2.62 13.25
C GLY A 214 -16.46 -1.80 13.85
N PRO A 215 -15.54 -2.37 14.64
CA PRO A 215 -14.31 -1.67 15.01
C PRO A 215 -13.45 -1.32 13.79
N PHE A 216 -13.31 -2.23 12.83
CA PHE A 216 -12.63 -1.95 11.56
C PHE A 216 -13.63 -1.61 10.46
N ARG A 217 -13.23 -0.68 9.59
CA ARG A 217 -14.02 -0.18 8.46
C ARG A 217 -13.72 -0.91 7.15
N SER A 218 -12.67 -1.71 7.15
CA SER A 218 -12.32 -2.62 6.08
C SER A 218 -11.50 -3.79 6.61
N LEU A 219 -11.56 -4.87 5.87
CA LEU A 219 -10.73 -6.06 6.05
C LEU A 219 -9.95 -6.25 4.75
N GLU A 220 -8.69 -6.59 4.88
CA GLU A 220 -7.82 -6.86 3.75
C GLU A 220 -7.00 -8.13 4.02
N GLU A 221 -6.71 -8.92 3.00
CA GLU A 221 -5.82 -10.08 3.09
C GLU A 221 -4.46 -9.74 2.48
N TYR A 222 -3.45 -9.59 3.32
CA TYR A 222 -2.09 -9.22 2.90
C TYR A 222 -1.47 -10.22 1.93
N THR A 223 -1.55 -11.52 2.24
CA THR A 223 -0.95 -12.58 1.43
C THR A 223 -1.98 -13.50 0.80
N LEU A 224 -1.81 -13.77 -0.50
CA LEU A 224 -2.67 -14.65 -1.27
C LEU A 224 -2.07 -16.05 -1.44
N VAL A 225 -0.92 -16.32 -0.81
CA VAL A 225 -0.10 -17.51 -1.05
C VAL A 225 -0.80 -18.82 -0.70
N ASP A 226 -1.61 -18.82 0.36
CA ASP A 226 -2.32 -20.00 0.82
C ASP A 226 -3.64 -20.26 0.06
N ILE A 227 -4.01 -19.40 -0.88
CA ILE A 227 -5.21 -19.52 -1.68
C ILE A 227 -4.84 -20.13 -3.04
N GLU A 228 -5.51 -21.21 -3.43
CA GLU A 228 -5.36 -21.76 -4.77
C GLU A 228 -5.83 -20.76 -5.83
N ASP A 229 -5.07 -20.62 -6.91
CA ASP A 229 -5.31 -19.61 -7.96
C ASP A 229 -6.74 -19.69 -8.52
N CYS A 230 -7.26 -20.92 -8.73
CA CYS A 230 -8.62 -21.14 -9.23
C CYS A 230 -9.73 -20.73 -8.23
N ARG A 231 -9.40 -20.55 -6.95
CA ARG A 231 -10.33 -20.16 -5.89
C ARG A 231 -10.24 -18.68 -5.52
N LEU A 232 -9.25 -17.97 -6.07
CA LEU A 232 -8.96 -16.61 -5.64
C LEU A 232 -10.11 -15.64 -5.93
N ALA A 233 -10.74 -15.75 -7.11
CA ALA A 233 -11.90 -14.92 -7.45
C ALA A 233 -13.10 -15.17 -6.52
N ASP A 234 -13.37 -16.43 -6.18
CA ASP A 234 -14.47 -16.79 -5.28
C ASP A 234 -14.17 -16.34 -3.83
N PHE A 235 -12.92 -16.41 -3.41
CA PHE A 235 -12.48 -15.88 -2.13
C PHE A 235 -12.75 -14.36 -2.03
N MET A 236 -12.35 -13.60 -3.02
CA MET A 236 -12.56 -12.14 -3.03
C MET A 236 -14.03 -11.76 -3.11
N LYS A 237 -14.85 -12.49 -3.90
CA LYS A 237 -16.31 -12.31 -3.91
C LYS A 237 -16.94 -12.66 -2.56
N THR A 238 -16.41 -13.65 -1.86
CA THR A 238 -16.88 -13.99 -0.51
C THR A 238 -16.58 -12.86 0.47
N MET A 239 -15.39 -12.25 0.40
CA MET A 239 -15.06 -11.06 1.19
C MET A 239 -16.03 -9.93 0.90
N ARG A 240 -16.30 -9.62 -0.37
CA ARG A 240 -17.28 -8.62 -0.78
C ARG A 240 -18.66 -8.90 -0.19
N GLY A 241 -19.12 -10.15 -0.28
CA GLY A 241 -20.41 -10.57 0.29
C GLY A 241 -20.51 -10.31 1.79
N HIS A 242 -19.45 -10.54 2.54
CA HIS A 242 -19.44 -10.23 3.99
C HIS A 242 -19.53 -8.72 4.29
N ILE A 243 -18.88 -7.87 3.47
CA ILE A 243 -18.99 -6.42 3.59
C ILE A 243 -20.40 -5.96 3.25
N ASP A 244 -20.99 -6.47 2.18
CA ASP A 244 -22.34 -6.12 1.77
C ASP A 244 -23.40 -6.56 2.82
N ASP A 245 -23.23 -7.75 3.41
CA ASP A 245 -24.08 -8.24 4.49
C ASP A 245 -23.97 -7.34 5.74
N TYR A 246 -22.74 -6.97 6.11
CA TYR A 246 -22.52 -6.05 7.22
C TYR A 246 -23.18 -4.69 6.97
N ASN A 247 -23.00 -4.12 5.78
CA ASN A 247 -23.55 -2.82 5.42
C ASN A 247 -25.09 -2.84 5.42
N ARG A 248 -25.71 -3.93 4.91
CA ARG A 248 -27.17 -4.11 4.97
C ARG A 248 -27.69 -4.21 6.40
N ALA A 249 -27.00 -4.97 7.25
CA ALA A 249 -27.48 -5.27 8.60
C ALA A 249 -27.22 -4.15 9.60
N ARG A 250 -26.08 -3.45 9.49
CA ARG A 250 -25.59 -2.56 10.54
C ARG A 250 -24.96 -1.27 10.04
N GLY A 251 -24.35 -1.26 8.85
CA GLY A 251 -23.52 -0.16 8.38
C GLY A 251 -24.31 1.15 8.26
N VAL A 252 -25.51 1.08 7.71
CA VAL A 252 -26.38 2.26 7.55
C VAL A 252 -26.94 2.73 8.90
N ALA A 253 -27.35 1.78 9.75
CA ALA A 253 -27.93 2.10 11.06
C ALA A 253 -26.92 2.75 12.03
N ASN A 254 -25.64 2.36 11.93
CA ASN A 254 -24.57 2.89 12.75
C ASN A 254 -23.83 4.09 12.15
N GLY A 255 -24.17 4.50 10.91
CA GLY A 255 -23.48 5.58 10.20
C GLY A 255 -21.99 5.29 9.90
N LYS A 256 -21.55 4.04 9.97
CA LYS A 256 -20.17 3.61 9.76
C LYS A 256 -20.11 2.42 8.76
N PRO A 257 -20.43 2.64 7.46
CA PRO A 257 -20.33 1.56 6.48
C PRO A 257 -18.88 1.08 6.31
N ALA A 258 -18.72 -0.16 5.90
CA ALA A 258 -17.42 -0.77 5.60
C ALA A 258 -17.16 -0.80 4.09
N GLN A 259 -15.89 -0.85 3.69
CA GLN A 259 -15.44 -0.97 2.32
C GLN A 259 -14.84 -2.35 2.07
N HIS A 260 -14.94 -2.85 0.84
CA HIS A 260 -14.25 -4.04 0.36
C HIS A 260 -12.91 -3.64 -0.25
N HIS A 261 -11.83 -4.06 0.38
CA HIS A 261 -10.48 -3.89 -0.14
C HIS A 261 -9.96 -5.23 -0.67
N ALA A 262 -9.45 -5.23 -1.89
CA ALA A 262 -8.91 -6.44 -2.50
C ALA A 262 -7.40 -6.29 -2.73
N THR A 263 -6.67 -7.37 -2.46
CA THR A 263 -5.21 -7.42 -2.62
C THR A 263 -4.84 -7.95 -3.99
N ILE A 264 -3.83 -7.35 -4.59
CA ILE A 264 -3.13 -7.85 -5.76
C ILE A 264 -1.66 -8.05 -5.45
N SER A 265 -1.06 -9.11 -5.97
CA SER A 265 0.33 -9.48 -5.68
C SER A 265 1.07 -9.93 -6.93
N PRO A 266 2.31 -9.46 -7.15
CA PRO A 266 3.11 -9.88 -8.31
C PRO A 266 3.66 -11.30 -8.18
N GLY A 267 3.64 -11.88 -6.99
CA GLY A 267 4.19 -13.18 -6.63
C GLY A 267 4.56 -13.22 -5.17
N TYR A 268 5.09 -14.36 -4.72
CA TYR A 268 5.53 -14.56 -3.35
C TYR A 268 6.54 -15.71 -3.28
N ASP A 269 7.66 -15.57 -2.57
CA ASP A 269 8.56 -16.69 -2.31
C ASP A 269 9.40 -16.48 -1.04
N GLU A 270 8.97 -17.05 0.07
CA GLU A 270 9.75 -17.13 1.31
C GLU A 270 10.67 -18.35 1.39
N THR A 271 10.61 -19.29 0.43
CA THR A 271 11.38 -20.55 0.52
C THR A 271 12.88 -20.33 0.54
N LYS A 272 13.32 -19.20 -0.01
CA LYS A 272 14.73 -18.79 -0.05
C LYS A 272 15.14 -17.90 1.12
N ASN A 273 14.19 -17.45 1.96
CA ASN A 273 14.48 -16.59 3.09
C ASN A 273 15.16 -17.41 4.22
N PRO A 274 16.42 -17.09 4.59
CA PRO A 274 17.15 -17.84 5.61
C PRO A 274 16.47 -17.85 6.98
N SER A 275 15.72 -16.79 7.32
CA SER A 275 14.99 -16.68 8.59
C SER A 275 13.83 -17.68 8.68
N ARG A 276 13.38 -18.22 7.56
CA ARG A 276 12.30 -19.22 7.47
C ARG A 276 12.80 -20.66 7.51
N LYS A 277 14.12 -20.88 7.42
CA LYS A 277 14.70 -22.22 7.53
C LYS A 277 14.71 -22.69 8.98
N THR A 278 14.23 -23.91 9.20
CA THR A 278 14.30 -24.54 10.53
C THR A 278 15.69 -25.13 10.77
N LYS A 279 16.05 -25.37 12.05
CA LYS A 279 17.33 -25.99 12.42
C LYS A 279 17.55 -27.37 11.78
N ASN A 280 16.50 -28.04 11.38
CA ASN A 280 16.54 -29.39 10.76
C ASN A 280 16.44 -29.33 9.23
N GLY A 281 16.68 -28.19 8.61
CA GLY A 281 16.60 -28.00 7.15
C GLY A 281 15.19 -27.92 6.57
N GLY A 282 14.14 -27.95 7.42
CA GLY A 282 12.76 -27.72 6.98
C GLY A 282 12.48 -26.23 6.74
N PHE A 283 11.28 -25.95 6.22
CA PHE A 283 10.77 -24.61 5.95
C PHE A 283 9.63 -24.25 6.91
N LYS A 284 9.60 -22.99 7.35
CA LYS A 284 8.55 -22.44 8.20
C LYS A 284 8.16 -21.06 7.66
N GLY A 285 7.25 -21.03 6.72
CA GLY A 285 6.74 -19.81 6.07
C GLY A 285 5.47 -20.10 5.32
N ALA A 286 4.91 -19.08 4.66
CA ALA A 286 3.64 -19.18 3.96
C ALA A 286 3.71 -19.93 2.61
N GLY A 287 4.91 -20.16 2.05
CA GLY A 287 5.05 -20.88 0.79
C GLY A 287 5.55 -20.03 -0.37
N TRP A 288 5.03 -20.25 -1.57
CA TRP A 288 5.46 -19.54 -2.76
C TRP A 288 4.37 -19.45 -3.83
N LYS A 289 4.42 -18.40 -4.64
CA LYS A 289 3.62 -18.17 -5.85
C LYS A 289 4.54 -17.65 -6.96
N ASP A 290 4.62 -18.41 -8.05
CA ASP A 290 5.48 -18.11 -9.18
C ASP A 290 4.92 -16.92 -9.97
N ARG A 291 5.72 -15.87 -10.15
CA ARG A 291 5.35 -14.66 -10.90
C ARG A 291 4.94 -14.92 -12.35
N THR A 292 5.45 -16.02 -12.92
CA THR A 292 5.25 -16.40 -14.32
C THR A 292 4.05 -17.33 -14.56
N LYS A 293 3.29 -17.66 -13.49
CA LYS A 293 2.19 -18.64 -13.58
C LYS A 293 0.97 -18.18 -12.81
N PHE A 294 -0.18 -18.30 -13.45
CA PHE A 294 -1.49 -18.21 -12.79
C PHE A 294 -2.44 -19.21 -13.42
N GLY A 295 -2.67 -20.33 -12.74
CA GLY A 295 -3.44 -21.41 -13.31
C GLY A 295 -2.84 -21.89 -14.63
N VAL A 296 -3.67 -22.08 -15.67
CA VAL A 296 -3.26 -22.56 -17.02
C VAL A 296 -3.32 -21.46 -18.10
N ASN A 297 -3.59 -20.19 -17.77
CA ASN A 297 -4.24 -19.26 -18.70
C ASN A 297 -3.41 -18.08 -19.23
N TYR A 298 -2.09 -18.01 -19.00
CA TYR A 298 -1.27 -16.91 -19.54
C TYR A 298 -0.02 -17.45 -20.26
N PRO A 299 -0.17 -18.22 -21.36
CA PRO A 299 0.98 -18.83 -22.04
C PRO A 299 1.81 -17.84 -22.85
N ASP A 300 1.23 -16.69 -23.27
CA ASP A 300 1.85 -15.76 -24.23
C ASP A 300 2.64 -14.63 -23.58
N ASP A 301 2.47 -14.38 -22.28
CA ASP A 301 3.21 -13.40 -21.49
C ASP A 301 3.44 -13.97 -20.08
N PRO A 302 4.47 -14.79 -19.92
CA PRO A 302 4.76 -15.44 -18.63
C PRO A 302 5.17 -14.43 -17.56
N GLU A 303 5.82 -13.33 -17.94
CA GLU A 303 6.22 -12.31 -16.97
C GLU A 303 4.99 -11.52 -16.50
N GLY A 304 4.75 -11.56 -15.18
CA GLY A 304 3.58 -10.91 -14.58
C GLY A 304 2.29 -11.70 -14.68
N ALA A 305 2.31 -12.97 -15.12
CA ALA A 305 1.09 -13.80 -15.22
C ALA A 305 0.34 -13.90 -13.89
N TYR A 306 1.05 -14.13 -12.77
CA TYR A 306 0.44 -14.16 -11.45
C TYR A 306 -0.18 -12.80 -11.08
N TYR A 307 0.52 -11.71 -11.35
CA TYR A 307 0.03 -10.36 -11.05
C TYR A 307 -1.24 -10.01 -11.83
N ARG A 308 -1.30 -10.37 -13.11
CA ARG A 308 -2.51 -10.23 -13.94
C ARG A 308 -3.65 -11.07 -13.37
N GLY A 309 -3.38 -12.31 -12.99
CA GLY A 309 -4.37 -13.23 -12.42
C GLY A 309 -4.94 -12.72 -11.11
N THR A 310 -4.11 -12.22 -10.19
CA THR A 310 -4.58 -11.63 -8.92
C THR A 310 -5.40 -10.36 -9.17
N PHE A 311 -5.00 -9.53 -10.16
CA PHE A 311 -5.78 -8.35 -10.55
C PHE A 311 -7.15 -8.72 -11.10
N GLU A 312 -7.26 -9.68 -12.03
CA GLU A 312 -8.56 -10.12 -12.59
C GLU A 312 -9.45 -10.71 -11.48
N ALA A 313 -8.88 -11.48 -10.57
CA ALA A 313 -9.61 -12.00 -9.42
C ALA A 313 -10.14 -10.86 -8.54
N ALA A 314 -9.32 -9.87 -8.24
CA ALA A 314 -9.73 -8.68 -7.47
C ALA A 314 -10.87 -7.94 -8.18
N MET A 315 -10.72 -7.64 -9.47
CA MET A 315 -11.72 -6.93 -10.26
C MET A 315 -13.06 -7.65 -10.31
N SER A 316 -13.05 -8.99 -10.28
CA SER A 316 -14.29 -9.79 -10.28
C SER A 316 -15.15 -9.60 -9.03
N SER A 317 -14.60 -9.04 -7.95
CA SER A 317 -15.29 -8.76 -6.70
C SER A 317 -15.76 -7.31 -6.56
N ASN A 318 -15.56 -6.46 -7.57
CA ASN A 318 -15.85 -5.03 -7.56
C ASN A 318 -15.33 -4.33 -6.29
N PRO A 319 -14.01 -4.26 -6.08
CA PRO A 319 -13.43 -3.69 -4.87
C PRO A 319 -13.60 -2.18 -4.83
N ASP A 320 -13.70 -1.64 -3.60
CA ASP A 320 -13.67 -0.20 -3.36
C ASP A 320 -12.22 0.32 -3.45
N TRP A 321 -11.26 -0.43 -2.87
CA TRP A 321 -9.83 -0.14 -2.96
C TRP A 321 -9.03 -1.35 -3.44
N LEU A 322 -7.86 -1.09 -4.05
CA LEU A 322 -6.84 -2.10 -4.33
C LEU A 322 -5.64 -1.91 -3.42
N HIS A 323 -5.16 -3.01 -2.84
CA HIS A 323 -3.91 -3.05 -2.09
C HIS A 323 -2.86 -3.84 -2.87
N ILE A 324 -1.68 -3.29 -3.03
CA ILE A 324 -0.55 -3.94 -3.69
C ILE A 324 0.35 -4.53 -2.60
N SER A 325 0.44 -5.83 -2.54
CA SER A 325 1.35 -6.58 -1.68
C SER A 325 2.48 -7.13 -2.55
N THR A 326 3.60 -6.35 -2.67
CA THR A 326 4.02 -5.12 -1.99
C THR A 326 4.75 -4.17 -2.94
N PHE A 327 5.11 -2.95 -2.50
CA PHE A 327 6.05 -2.14 -3.27
C PHE A 327 7.47 -2.74 -3.20
N ASN A 328 8.01 -3.00 -2.01
CA ASN A 328 9.44 -3.33 -1.84
C ASN A 328 9.75 -4.45 -0.82
N GLU A 329 8.84 -5.39 -0.53
CA GLU A 329 9.21 -6.57 0.27
C GLU A 329 9.97 -7.59 -0.58
N LEU A 330 11.24 -7.30 -0.79
CA LEU A 330 12.12 -8.14 -1.60
C LEU A 330 12.42 -9.47 -0.90
N ALA A 331 12.36 -9.53 0.43
CA ALA A 331 12.59 -10.74 1.18
C ALA A 331 11.52 -11.82 0.95
N GLU A 332 10.32 -11.40 0.60
CA GLU A 332 9.18 -12.25 0.26
C GLU A 332 8.96 -12.40 -1.25
N PHE A 333 9.79 -11.75 -2.07
CA PHE A 333 9.60 -11.74 -3.54
C PHE A 333 8.21 -11.23 -3.98
N SER A 334 7.58 -10.42 -3.17
CA SER A 334 6.26 -9.84 -3.45
C SER A 334 6.32 -8.40 -3.98
N HIS A 335 7.51 -7.90 -4.28
CA HIS A 335 7.76 -6.50 -4.66
C HIS A 335 7.39 -6.18 -6.11
N ILE A 336 6.97 -4.93 -6.35
CA ILE A 336 6.85 -4.32 -7.67
C ILE A 336 7.99 -3.32 -7.95
N GLU A 337 8.79 -2.95 -6.94
CA GLU A 337 9.95 -2.08 -7.11
C GLU A 337 10.80 -2.53 -8.28
N ALA A 338 11.23 -1.58 -9.13
CA ALA A 338 12.02 -1.90 -10.29
C ALA A 338 13.36 -2.54 -9.92
N THR A 339 13.68 -3.68 -10.53
CA THR A 339 14.91 -4.44 -10.32
C THR A 339 15.68 -4.61 -11.64
N PHE A 340 16.95 -4.98 -11.57
CA PHE A 340 17.72 -5.24 -12.79
C PHE A 340 17.18 -6.42 -13.61
N GLU A 341 16.52 -7.38 -12.97
CA GLU A 341 15.93 -8.54 -13.63
C GLU A 341 14.64 -8.20 -14.38
N HIS A 342 13.74 -7.47 -13.71
CA HIS A 342 12.40 -7.20 -14.25
C HIS A 342 12.26 -5.78 -14.85
N GLY A 343 13.30 -4.94 -14.74
CA GLY A 343 13.20 -3.54 -15.14
C GLY A 343 12.01 -2.87 -14.46
N TYR A 344 11.22 -2.16 -15.21
CA TYR A 344 10.00 -1.48 -14.76
C TYR A 344 8.70 -2.26 -15.06
N THR A 345 8.79 -3.52 -15.46
CA THR A 345 7.63 -4.32 -15.90
C THR A 345 6.49 -4.30 -14.90
N TYR A 346 6.75 -4.56 -13.60
CA TYR A 346 5.71 -4.58 -12.58
C TYR A 346 5.16 -3.19 -12.24
N ILE A 347 5.98 -2.15 -12.34
CA ILE A 347 5.56 -0.76 -12.20
C ILE A 347 4.59 -0.38 -13.35
N ASP A 348 4.92 -0.75 -14.58
CA ASP A 348 4.11 -0.44 -15.76
C ASP A 348 2.80 -1.26 -15.80
N LEU A 349 2.85 -2.53 -15.40
CA LEU A 349 1.65 -3.35 -15.18
C LEU A 349 0.73 -2.73 -14.12
N THR A 350 1.31 -2.26 -13.02
CA THR A 350 0.54 -1.56 -11.97
C THR A 350 -0.18 -0.35 -12.55
N ALA A 351 0.51 0.47 -13.35
CA ALA A 351 -0.11 1.64 -13.99
C ALA A 351 -1.28 1.25 -14.94
N GLU A 352 -1.17 0.13 -15.64
CA GLU A 352 -2.26 -0.42 -16.45
C GLU A 352 -3.45 -0.81 -15.56
N PHE A 353 -3.19 -1.54 -14.48
CA PHE A 353 -4.23 -2.00 -13.55
C PHE A 353 -4.95 -0.83 -12.87
N VAL A 354 -4.21 0.18 -12.42
CA VAL A 354 -4.78 1.40 -11.82
C VAL A 354 -5.72 2.09 -12.79
N LYS A 355 -5.33 2.25 -14.07
CA LYS A 355 -6.20 2.86 -15.09
C LYS A 355 -7.47 2.04 -15.30
N ARG A 356 -7.37 0.72 -15.40
CA ARG A 356 -8.53 -0.17 -15.56
C ARG A 356 -9.45 -0.12 -14.34
N PHE A 357 -8.88 -0.17 -13.14
CA PHE A 357 -9.63 -0.10 -11.88
C PHE A 357 -10.40 1.21 -11.73
N LYS A 358 -9.73 2.36 -11.96
CA LYS A 358 -10.37 3.69 -11.84
C LYS A 358 -11.37 4.00 -12.95
N ASN A 359 -11.27 3.34 -14.12
CA ASN A 359 -12.22 3.49 -15.23
C ASN A 359 -13.38 2.50 -15.16
N GLN A 360 -13.44 1.62 -14.17
CA GLN A 360 -14.58 0.72 -13.95
C GLN A 360 -15.81 1.58 -13.65
N LYS A 361 -16.80 1.56 -14.55
CA LYS A 361 -18.09 2.21 -14.30
C LYS A 361 -18.84 1.38 -13.26
N GLU A 362 -19.45 2.05 -12.30
CA GLU A 362 -20.35 1.45 -11.31
C GLU A 362 -21.52 0.71 -11.96
#